data_c821056077a3187ccd4cf86e0b5d34fe
#
_entry.id   c821056077a3187ccd4cf86e0b5d34fe
#
_cell.length_a   1.000
_cell.length_b   1.000
_cell.length_c   1.000
_cell.angle_alpha   90.00
_cell.angle_beta   90.00
_cell.angle_gamma   90.00
#
_symmetry.space_group_name_H-M   'P 1'
#
loop_
_entity.id
_entity.type
_entity.pdbx_description
1 polymer ?
#
loop_
_entity_poly.entity_id
_entity_poly.type
_entity_poly.pdbx_seq_one_letter_code
_entity_poly.pdbx_strand_id
1 'polypeptide(L)'
;MKFKRLVQLAAISVALTTAVSASAQQVLKVGSTPTGAPFTFLDTKTNSIEGLMVDLITAIGKDAGFSVQVEPMQFSTLVASLTSSKIDIISAAMLATAARKEVIDFSDPVYTYGEGLIVPKTDSKNYTSAEDLKGEVVGAQVGTAYVDALKKTGLFAEVKAYDSIPDILRDVNTGRLKAGYADYPILAHNLKQGSFPEVRLVETYKPATVGTVAIGVRKGDQELKAKINASLAKLKENGTLAKILDKWGLGGKGS
;
A
#
# COMPACT_ATOMS: atom_id res chain seq x y z
N MET A 1 -76.76 18.49 -51.63
CA MET A 1 -75.96 18.94 -50.49
C MET A 1 -75.20 17.74 -50.01
N LYS A 2 -73.84 17.66 -50.25
CA LYS A 2 -73.00 16.52 -49.93
C LYS A 2 -71.97 16.99 -48.84
N PHE A 3 -72.11 16.52 -47.64
CA PHE A 3 -71.16 16.74 -46.58
C PHE A 3 -69.98 15.74 -46.71
N LYS A 4 -68.79 16.25 -47.01
CA LYS A 4 -67.55 15.50 -46.97
C LYS A 4 -67.01 15.57 -45.56
N ARG A 5 -66.91 14.43 -44.86
CA ARG A 5 -66.19 14.31 -43.60
C ARG A 5 -64.70 14.08 -43.91
N LEU A 6 -63.87 15.01 -43.51
CA LEU A 6 -62.41 14.84 -43.45
C LEU A 6 -62.08 14.04 -42.16
N VAL A 7 -61.48 12.89 -42.35
CA VAL A 7 -60.87 12.15 -41.26
C VAL A 7 -59.38 12.55 -41.15
N GLN A 8 -59.03 13.31 -40.15
CA GLN A 8 -57.60 13.57 -39.84
C GLN A 8 -57.02 12.41 -39.01
N LEU A 9 -56.12 11.65 -39.62
CA LEU A 9 -55.24 10.71 -38.88
C LEU A 9 -54.14 11.51 -38.16
N ALA A 10 -54.21 11.61 -36.84
CA ALA A 10 -53.10 12.07 -36.03
C ALA A 10 -52.12 10.92 -35.80
N ALA A 11 -50.96 10.97 -36.45
CA ALA A 11 -49.86 10.07 -36.21
C ALA A 11 -49.16 10.48 -34.88
N ILE A 12 -49.39 9.72 -33.81
CA ILE A 12 -48.67 9.90 -32.54
C ILE A 12 -47.32 9.20 -32.69
N SER A 13 -46.28 9.98 -32.96
CA SER A 13 -44.88 9.51 -32.91
C SER A 13 -44.45 9.36 -31.42
N VAL A 14 -44.47 8.14 -30.91
CA VAL A 14 -43.87 7.82 -29.59
C VAL A 14 -42.37 7.79 -29.77
N ALA A 15 -41.70 8.89 -29.46
CA ALA A 15 -40.24 8.92 -29.33
C ALA A 15 -39.85 8.12 -28.06
N LEU A 16 -39.39 6.89 -28.22
CA LEU A 16 -38.68 6.15 -27.15
C LEU A 16 -37.36 6.86 -26.89
N THR A 17 -37.33 7.75 -25.90
CA THR A 17 -36.09 8.25 -25.30
C THR A 17 -35.49 7.11 -24.47
N THR A 18 -34.55 6.38 -25.05
CA THR A 18 -33.67 5.50 -24.28
C THR A 18 -32.83 6.39 -23.39
N ALA A 19 -33.24 6.53 -22.12
CA ALA A 19 -32.41 7.13 -21.10
C ALA A 19 -31.21 6.18 -20.90
N VAL A 20 -30.09 6.53 -21.53
CA VAL A 20 -28.79 5.93 -21.16
C VAL A 20 -28.53 6.39 -19.73
N SER A 21 -28.85 5.53 -18.77
CA SER A 21 -28.44 5.72 -17.38
C SER A 21 -26.91 5.74 -17.38
N ALA A 22 -26.32 6.92 -17.35
CA ALA A 22 -24.92 7.06 -17.02
C ALA A 22 -24.77 6.49 -15.60
N SER A 23 -24.35 5.23 -15.50
CA SER A 23 -23.99 4.63 -14.21
C SER A 23 -22.87 5.51 -13.64
N ALA A 24 -23.17 6.27 -12.58
CA ALA A 24 -22.14 7.01 -11.88
C ALA A 24 -21.07 6.02 -11.45
N GLN A 25 -19.84 6.22 -11.89
CA GLN A 25 -18.72 5.36 -11.57
C GLN A 25 -18.60 5.28 -10.03
N GLN A 26 -18.62 4.07 -9.49
CA GLN A 26 -18.48 3.86 -8.04
C GLN A 26 -17.17 4.45 -7.55
N VAL A 27 -17.21 5.25 -6.49
CA VAL A 27 -16.03 5.78 -5.82
C VAL A 27 -15.71 4.92 -4.61
N LEU A 28 -14.53 4.30 -4.59
CA LEU A 28 -14.05 3.47 -3.48
C LEU A 28 -13.02 4.23 -2.65
N LYS A 29 -13.16 4.18 -1.32
CA LYS A 29 -12.21 4.78 -0.38
C LYS A 29 -11.02 3.86 -0.18
N VAL A 30 -9.82 4.39 -0.38
CA VAL A 30 -8.56 3.65 -0.32
C VAL A 30 -7.70 4.18 0.82
N GLY A 31 -7.50 3.36 1.85
CA GLY A 31 -6.58 3.70 2.93
C GLY A 31 -5.12 3.54 2.50
N SER A 32 -4.33 4.60 2.68
CA SER A 32 -2.89 4.64 2.36
C SER A 32 -2.13 5.41 3.43
N THR A 33 -0.84 5.10 3.60
CA THR A 33 0.00 5.78 4.59
C THR A 33 0.72 7.00 4.00
N PRO A 34 0.92 8.07 4.77
CA PRO A 34 1.63 9.26 4.28
C PRO A 34 3.16 9.16 4.40
N THR A 35 3.74 8.05 4.88
CA THR A 35 5.13 8.00 5.36
C THR A 35 5.94 6.81 4.83
N GLY A 36 5.45 6.10 3.81
CA GLY A 36 6.07 4.88 3.27
C GLY A 36 6.61 5.04 1.85
N ALA A 37 7.32 6.15 1.52
CA ALA A 37 7.93 6.32 0.21
C ALA A 37 8.93 5.18 -0.12
N PRO A 38 8.93 4.64 -1.34
CA PRO A 38 8.25 5.11 -2.55
C PRO A 38 6.86 4.50 -2.79
N PHE A 39 6.32 3.68 -1.85
CA PHE A 39 5.03 3.02 -2.04
C PHE A 39 3.84 3.96 -1.84
N THR A 40 3.83 4.70 -0.73
CA THR A 40 2.82 5.70 -0.40
C THR A 40 3.43 6.80 0.46
N PHE A 41 3.26 8.05 0.09
CA PHE A 41 3.74 9.20 0.86
C PHE A 41 2.90 10.44 0.57
N LEU A 42 2.92 11.39 1.50
CA LEU A 42 2.29 12.69 1.29
C LEU A 42 3.21 13.58 0.45
N ASP A 43 2.76 13.95 -0.74
CA ASP A 43 3.39 15.06 -1.47
C ASP A 43 2.92 16.39 -0.87
N THR A 44 3.85 17.12 -0.29
CA THR A 44 3.56 18.40 0.39
C THR A 44 3.22 19.53 -0.59
N LYS A 45 3.51 19.38 -1.89
CA LYS A 45 3.17 20.37 -2.92
C LYS A 45 1.72 20.25 -3.37
N THR A 46 1.27 19.02 -3.56
CA THR A 46 -0.10 18.72 -4.01
C THR A 46 -1.05 18.47 -2.84
N ASN A 47 -0.52 18.24 -1.63
CA ASN A 47 -1.22 17.81 -0.43
C ASN A 47 -2.03 16.52 -0.67
N SER A 48 -1.53 15.63 -1.53
CA SER A 48 -2.13 14.34 -1.85
C SER A 48 -1.19 13.19 -1.52
N ILE A 49 -1.77 12.01 -1.28
CA ILE A 49 -0.97 10.79 -1.17
C ILE A 49 -0.58 10.33 -2.57
N GLU A 50 0.71 10.10 -2.76
CA GLU A 50 1.32 9.61 -4.00
C GLU A 50 2.14 8.35 -3.72
N GLY A 51 2.62 7.71 -4.78
CA GLY A 51 3.50 6.55 -4.70
C GLY A 51 3.04 5.39 -5.57
N LEU A 52 3.86 4.33 -5.57
CA LEU A 52 3.63 3.12 -6.38
C LEU A 52 2.23 2.54 -6.16
N MET A 53 1.81 2.41 -4.89
CA MET A 53 0.54 1.76 -4.54
C MET A 53 -0.65 2.63 -4.91
N VAL A 54 -0.49 3.96 -4.98
CA VAL A 54 -1.52 4.91 -5.44
C VAL A 54 -1.66 4.84 -6.95
N ASP A 55 -0.54 4.87 -7.68
CA ASP A 55 -0.54 4.70 -9.14
C ASP A 55 -1.18 3.37 -9.54
N LEU A 56 -0.81 2.30 -8.83
CA LEU A 56 -1.33 0.95 -9.12
C LEU A 56 -2.83 0.86 -8.89
N ILE A 57 -3.33 1.29 -7.71
CA ILE A 57 -4.77 1.17 -7.42
C ILE A 57 -5.60 2.08 -8.32
N THR A 58 -5.06 3.23 -8.73
CA THR A 58 -5.69 4.12 -9.71
C THR A 58 -5.79 3.45 -11.09
N ALA A 59 -4.71 2.79 -11.54
CA ALA A 59 -4.72 2.04 -12.80
C ALA A 59 -5.69 0.85 -12.77
N ILE A 60 -5.74 0.13 -11.65
CA ILE A 60 -6.70 -0.96 -11.42
C ILE A 60 -8.13 -0.42 -11.45
N GLY A 61 -8.42 0.68 -10.75
CA GLY A 61 -9.74 1.29 -10.73
C GLY A 61 -10.22 1.69 -12.12
N LYS A 62 -9.33 2.30 -12.91
CA LYS A 62 -9.63 2.66 -14.30
C LYS A 62 -9.98 1.45 -15.17
N ASP A 63 -9.24 0.32 -15.05
CA ASP A 63 -9.52 -0.90 -15.81
C ASP A 63 -10.77 -1.63 -15.30
N ALA A 64 -10.97 -1.67 -13.98
CA ALA A 64 -12.07 -2.37 -13.31
C ALA A 64 -13.40 -1.58 -13.27
N GLY A 65 -13.40 -0.30 -13.70
CA GLY A 65 -14.60 0.53 -13.79
C GLY A 65 -15.00 1.23 -12.49
N PHE A 66 -14.07 1.49 -11.57
CA PHE A 66 -14.31 2.31 -10.37
C PHE A 66 -13.29 3.45 -10.23
N SER A 67 -13.68 4.50 -9.51
CA SER A 67 -12.78 5.59 -9.11
C SER A 67 -12.25 5.35 -7.70
N VAL A 68 -11.09 5.92 -7.37
CA VAL A 68 -10.50 5.81 -6.03
C VAL A 68 -10.44 7.17 -5.35
N GLN A 69 -10.77 7.19 -4.06
CA GLN A 69 -10.53 8.31 -3.16
C GLN A 69 -9.52 7.86 -2.12
N VAL A 70 -8.29 8.39 -2.20
CA VAL A 70 -7.21 8.00 -1.29
C VAL A 70 -7.30 8.77 0.01
N GLU A 71 -7.39 8.02 1.13
CA GLU A 71 -7.52 8.54 2.49
C GLU A 71 -6.20 8.30 3.25
N PRO A 72 -5.53 9.38 3.71
CA PRO A 72 -4.31 9.24 4.51
C PRO A 72 -4.63 8.66 5.89
N MET A 73 -3.90 7.61 6.27
CA MET A 73 -4.09 6.90 7.54
C MET A 73 -2.76 6.44 8.13
N GLN A 74 -2.72 6.28 9.45
CA GLN A 74 -1.63 5.55 10.11
C GLN A 74 -1.71 4.06 9.76
N PHE A 75 -0.56 3.43 9.57
CA PHE A 75 -0.48 2.02 9.16
C PHE A 75 -1.23 1.08 10.12
N SER A 76 -1.10 1.32 11.43
CA SER A 76 -1.75 0.54 12.48
C SER A 76 -3.28 0.58 12.46
N THR A 77 -3.88 1.60 11.82
CA THR A 77 -5.35 1.76 11.77
C THR A 77 -5.99 1.18 10.52
N LEU A 78 -5.21 0.81 9.50
CA LEU A 78 -5.71 0.40 8.18
C LEU A 78 -6.65 -0.82 8.26
N VAL A 79 -6.24 -1.89 8.93
CA VAL A 79 -7.06 -3.11 9.03
C VAL A 79 -8.37 -2.84 9.77
N ALA A 80 -8.32 -2.12 10.90
CA ALA A 80 -9.53 -1.75 11.64
C ALA A 80 -10.46 -0.83 10.82
N SER A 81 -9.90 0.09 10.04
CA SER A 81 -10.68 0.96 9.15
C SER A 81 -11.35 0.20 8.01
N LEU A 82 -10.69 -0.83 7.47
CA LEU A 82 -11.26 -1.70 6.44
C LEU A 82 -12.41 -2.56 7.01
N THR A 83 -12.18 -3.21 8.15
CA THR A 83 -13.18 -4.10 8.78
C THR A 83 -14.40 -3.35 9.28
N SER A 84 -14.25 -2.08 9.68
CA SER A 84 -15.35 -1.19 10.09
C SER A 84 -16.02 -0.45 8.92
N SER A 85 -15.64 -0.76 7.68
CA SER A 85 -16.16 -0.12 6.46
C SER A 85 -15.94 1.41 6.37
N LYS A 86 -14.94 1.93 7.08
CA LYS A 86 -14.47 3.31 6.90
C LYS A 86 -13.78 3.51 5.55
N ILE A 87 -13.08 2.48 5.10
CA ILE A 87 -12.45 2.37 3.77
C ILE A 87 -12.89 1.06 3.10
N ASP A 88 -12.72 0.98 1.79
CA ASP A 88 -13.09 -0.19 0.98
C ASP A 88 -11.87 -1.03 0.60
N ILE A 89 -10.71 -0.39 0.50
CA ILE A 89 -9.47 -0.97 0.02
C ILE A 89 -8.31 -0.50 0.91
N ILE A 90 -7.32 -1.37 1.17
CA ILE A 90 -5.99 -0.99 1.67
C ILE A 90 -5.00 -1.06 0.52
N SER A 91 -4.36 0.07 0.19
CA SER A 91 -3.26 0.15 -0.78
C SER A 91 -2.09 0.91 -0.14
N ALA A 92 -1.29 0.20 0.67
CA ALA A 92 -0.28 0.79 1.56
C ALA A 92 0.97 -0.10 1.73
N ALA A 93 1.37 -0.85 0.71
CA ALA A 93 2.47 -1.81 0.75
C ALA A 93 2.38 -2.84 1.91
N MET A 94 1.17 -3.21 2.28
CA MET A 94 0.91 -4.13 3.38
C MET A 94 1.29 -5.56 3.03
N LEU A 95 2.08 -6.21 3.88
CA LEU A 95 2.39 -7.64 3.74
C LEU A 95 1.16 -8.50 4.04
N ALA A 96 0.87 -9.47 3.16
CA ALA A 96 -0.25 -10.39 3.28
C ALA A 96 0.09 -11.56 4.24
N THR A 97 0.23 -11.26 5.53
CA THR A 97 0.56 -12.26 6.55
C THR A 97 -0.62 -13.21 6.85
N ALA A 98 -0.31 -14.40 7.41
CA ALA A 98 -1.33 -15.36 7.81
C ALA A 98 -2.35 -14.74 8.79
N ALA A 99 -1.86 -14.04 9.83
CA ALA A 99 -2.73 -13.39 10.81
C ALA A 99 -3.68 -12.37 10.18
N ARG A 100 -3.23 -11.57 9.21
CA ARG A 100 -4.10 -10.63 8.50
C ARG A 100 -5.12 -11.33 7.62
N LYS A 101 -4.74 -12.45 6.99
CA LYS A 101 -5.65 -13.26 6.16
C LYS A 101 -6.81 -13.87 6.95
N GLU A 102 -6.73 -13.97 8.27
CA GLU A 102 -7.85 -14.39 9.10
C GLU A 102 -8.97 -13.34 9.12
N VAL A 103 -8.65 -12.05 9.02
CA VAL A 103 -9.59 -10.94 9.23
C VAL A 103 -9.92 -10.12 7.97
N ILE A 104 -9.04 -10.13 6.97
CA ILE A 104 -9.23 -9.45 5.68
C ILE A 104 -8.80 -10.37 4.53
N ASP A 105 -9.27 -10.09 3.32
CA ASP A 105 -8.79 -10.77 2.12
C ASP A 105 -7.74 -9.90 1.39
N PHE A 106 -6.93 -10.55 0.57
CA PHE A 106 -5.87 -9.90 -0.21
C PHE A 106 -5.99 -10.25 -1.69
N SER A 107 -5.57 -9.33 -2.52
CA SER A 107 -5.34 -9.58 -3.96
C SER A 107 -4.20 -10.56 -4.18
N ASP A 108 -3.97 -10.88 -5.44
CA ASP A 108 -2.73 -11.50 -5.89
C ASP A 108 -1.51 -10.62 -5.56
N PRO A 109 -0.31 -11.22 -5.44
CA PRO A 109 0.91 -10.50 -5.10
C PRO A 109 1.24 -9.36 -6.08
N VAL A 110 1.64 -8.21 -5.50
CA VAL A 110 2.12 -7.03 -6.25
C VAL A 110 3.64 -6.98 -6.26
N TYR A 111 4.24 -7.17 -5.10
CA TYR A 111 5.69 -7.05 -4.88
C TYR A 111 6.12 -7.95 -3.71
N THR A 112 7.43 -8.23 -3.58
CA THR A 112 7.97 -9.03 -2.47
C THR A 112 9.18 -8.35 -1.89
N TYR A 113 9.25 -8.24 -0.56
CA TYR A 113 10.43 -7.75 0.15
C TYR A 113 10.49 -8.31 1.57
N GLY A 114 11.64 -8.12 2.22
CA GLY A 114 11.83 -8.36 3.65
C GLY A 114 12.13 -7.09 4.41
N GLU A 115 12.22 -7.18 5.73
CA GLU A 115 12.72 -6.07 6.53
C GLU A 115 14.19 -5.80 6.24
N GLY A 116 14.55 -4.52 6.31
CA GLY A 116 15.93 -4.06 6.39
C GLY A 116 16.28 -3.68 7.81
N LEU A 117 17.58 -3.64 8.09
CA LEU A 117 18.16 -3.19 9.35
C LEU A 117 18.93 -1.89 9.11
N ILE A 118 18.66 -0.88 9.93
CA ILE A 118 19.43 0.37 9.98
C ILE A 118 20.08 0.56 11.34
N VAL A 119 21.26 1.14 11.33
CA VAL A 119 22.03 1.51 12.53
C VAL A 119 22.67 2.88 12.34
N PRO A 120 23.17 3.53 13.41
CA PRO A 120 23.99 4.75 13.27
C PRO A 120 25.18 4.51 12.33
N LYS A 121 25.53 5.47 11.51
CA LYS A 121 26.64 5.38 10.54
C LYS A 121 28.00 5.14 11.22
N THR A 122 28.14 5.62 12.43
CA THR A 122 29.33 5.41 13.28
C THR A 122 29.46 3.97 13.78
N ASP A 123 28.38 3.20 13.76
CA ASP A 123 28.41 1.78 14.10
C ASP A 123 28.86 0.96 12.87
N SER A 124 30.10 0.53 12.85
CA SER A 124 30.73 -0.22 11.75
C SER A 124 30.58 -1.75 11.87
N LYS A 125 29.88 -2.25 12.92
CA LYS A 125 29.69 -3.69 13.13
C LYS A 125 28.86 -4.28 11.98
N ASN A 126 29.31 -5.44 11.48
CA ASN A 126 28.53 -6.23 10.53
C ASN A 126 27.49 -7.05 11.27
N TYR A 127 26.22 -6.75 11.01
CA TYR A 127 25.08 -7.50 11.50
C TYR A 127 24.58 -8.40 10.39
N THR A 128 24.36 -9.67 10.69
CA THR A 128 23.86 -10.67 9.73
C THR A 128 22.48 -11.18 10.08
N SER A 129 22.11 -11.08 11.35
CA SER A 129 20.82 -11.54 11.90
C SER A 129 20.40 -10.70 13.11
N ALA A 130 19.21 -10.94 13.63
CA ALA A 130 18.67 -10.28 14.81
C ALA A 130 19.45 -10.63 16.09
N GLU A 131 20.04 -11.82 16.15
CA GLU A 131 20.86 -12.30 17.28
C GLU A 131 22.07 -11.40 17.56
N ASP A 132 22.61 -10.76 16.51
CA ASP A 132 23.75 -9.85 16.65
C ASP A 132 23.42 -8.57 17.46
N LEU A 133 22.13 -8.31 17.67
CA LEU A 133 21.58 -7.18 18.44
C LEU A 133 20.95 -7.63 19.78
N LYS A 134 21.28 -8.83 20.26
CA LYS A 134 20.77 -9.35 21.53
C LYS A 134 21.04 -8.38 22.67
N GLY A 135 20.00 -8.10 23.47
CA GLY A 135 20.06 -7.20 24.62
C GLY A 135 19.95 -5.72 24.29
N GLU A 136 19.90 -5.36 23.00
CA GLU A 136 19.77 -3.96 22.57
C GLU A 136 18.30 -3.50 22.56
N VAL A 137 18.09 -2.18 22.54
CA VAL A 137 16.80 -1.54 22.26
C VAL A 137 16.70 -1.30 20.77
N VAL A 138 15.67 -1.85 20.14
CA VAL A 138 15.43 -1.73 18.69
C VAL A 138 14.05 -1.13 18.41
N GLY A 139 13.87 -0.55 17.22
CA GLY A 139 12.61 0.06 16.84
C GLY A 139 11.98 -0.57 15.61
N ALA A 140 10.63 -0.61 15.59
CA ALA A 140 9.86 -0.96 14.39
C ALA A 140 8.52 -0.22 14.39
N GLN A 141 7.89 -0.10 13.22
CA GLN A 141 6.61 0.59 13.11
C GLN A 141 5.47 -0.25 13.65
N VAL A 142 4.62 0.37 14.49
CA VAL A 142 3.42 -0.25 15.07
C VAL A 142 2.46 -0.75 13.98
N GLY A 143 1.87 -1.93 14.23
CA GLY A 143 0.95 -2.57 13.28
C GLY A 143 1.63 -3.28 12.12
N THR A 144 2.97 -3.21 11.98
CA THR A 144 3.71 -4.02 11.01
C THR A 144 3.91 -5.45 11.54
N ALA A 145 4.22 -6.38 10.62
CA ALA A 145 4.57 -7.74 10.99
C ALA A 145 5.87 -7.83 11.80
N TYR A 146 6.71 -6.80 11.72
CA TYR A 146 8.03 -6.78 12.34
C TYR A 146 7.99 -6.64 13.86
N VAL A 147 7.09 -5.81 14.40
CA VAL A 147 6.99 -5.62 15.87
C VAL A 147 6.72 -6.95 16.56
N ASP A 148 5.75 -7.72 16.07
CA ASP A 148 5.40 -9.01 16.66
C ASP A 148 6.48 -10.06 16.43
N ALA A 149 7.08 -10.09 15.24
CA ALA A 149 8.18 -11.00 14.93
C ALA A 149 9.38 -10.75 15.84
N LEU A 150 9.81 -9.50 16.00
CA LEU A 150 10.93 -9.13 16.85
C LEU A 150 10.66 -9.43 18.35
N LYS A 151 9.46 -9.11 18.84
CA LYS A 151 9.06 -9.42 20.23
C LYS A 151 9.06 -10.93 20.51
N LYS A 152 8.61 -11.74 19.56
CA LYS A 152 8.59 -13.21 19.71
C LYS A 152 9.97 -13.82 19.84
N THR A 153 11.02 -13.17 19.34
CA THR A 153 12.40 -13.70 19.48
C THR A 153 12.88 -13.71 20.92
N GLY A 154 12.39 -12.80 21.78
CA GLY A 154 12.89 -12.60 23.13
C GLY A 154 14.34 -12.11 23.21
N LEU A 155 14.93 -11.67 22.09
CA LEU A 155 16.35 -11.29 21.99
C LEU A 155 16.63 -9.90 22.57
N PHE A 156 15.70 -8.96 22.41
CA PHE A 156 15.90 -7.55 22.65
C PHE A 156 15.55 -7.13 24.07
N ALA A 157 16.25 -6.15 24.63
CA ALA A 157 15.85 -5.51 25.88
C ALA A 157 14.48 -4.83 25.73
N GLU A 158 14.26 -4.20 24.57
CA GLU A 158 12.98 -3.58 24.21
C GLU A 158 12.80 -3.56 22.68
N VAL A 159 11.57 -3.80 22.22
CA VAL A 159 11.14 -3.50 20.86
C VAL A 159 10.22 -2.28 20.93
N LYS A 160 10.80 -1.10 20.69
CA LYS A 160 10.10 0.19 20.73
C LYS A 160 9.21 0.34 19.50
N ALA A 161 7.92 0.61 19.72
CA ALA A 161 6.95 0.82 18.64
C ALA A 161 6.88 2.30 18.24
N TYR A 162 6.97 2.58 16.95
CA TYR A 162 6.90 3.91 16.37
C TYR A 162 5.68 4.06 15.46
N ASP A 163 5.10 5.25 15.39
CA ASP A 163 3.97 5.52 14.51
C ASP A 163 4.37 5.55 13.02
N SER A 164 5.61 5.93 12.72
CA SER A 164 6.08 6.03 11.34
C SER A 164 7.54 5.57 11.17
N ILE A 165 7.90 5.16 9.95
CA ILE A 165 9.27 4.79 9.60
C ILE A 165 10.24 6.01 9.69
N PRO A 166 9.86 7.23 9.27
CA PRO A 166 10.70 8.41 9.48
C PRO A 166 11.04 8.69 10.94
N ASP A 167 10.17 8.33 11.90
CA ASP A 167 10.48 8.50 13.32
C ASP A 167 11.56 7.52 13.79
N ILE A 168 11.53 6.28 13.30
CA ILE A 168 12.61 5.29 13.54
C ILE A 168 13.93 5.82 12.97
N LEU A 169 13.93 6.25 11.71
CA LEU A 169 15.10 6.82 11.04
C LEU A 169 15.67 8.00 11.82
N ARG A 170 14.83 8.89 12.33
CA ARG A 170 15.22 10.06 13.12
C ARG A 170 15.89 9.66 14.43
N ASP A 171 15.34 8.68 15.13
CA ASP A 171 15.90 8.24 16.42
C ASP A 171 17.22 7.49 16.24
N VAL A 172 17.39 6.72 15.15
CA VAL A 172 18.68 6.13 14.78
C VAL A 172 19.66 7.24 14.36
N ASN A 173 19.23 8.21 13.56
CA ASN A 173 20.07 9.33 13.06
C ASN A 173 20.62 10.19 14.20
N THR A 174 19.89 10.31 15.30
CA THR A 174 20.29 11.11 16.47
C THR A 174 20.94 10.26 17.57
N GLY A 175 21.17 8.97 17.34
CA GLY A 175 21.77 8.04 18.31
C GLY A 175 20.87 7.69 19.50
N ARG A 176 19.58 8.03 19.46
CA ARG A 176 18.61 7.67 20.52
C ARG A 176 18.11 6.23 20.42
N LEU A 177 18.30 5.59 19.26
CA LEU A 177 17.96 4.21 19.01
C LEU A 177 19.16 3.47 18.43
N LYS A 178 19.49 2.30 18.99
CA LYS A 178 20.61 1.47 18.54
C LYS A 178 20.42 0.93 17.14
N ALA A 179 19.20 0.45 16.83
CA ALA A 179 18.90 -0.13 15.52
C ALA A 179 17.39 -0.01 15.19
N GLY A 180 17.06 0.10 13.93
CA GLY A 180 15.68 0.16 13.43
C GLY A 180 15.42 -0.89 12.37
N TYR A 181 14.21 -1.46 12.41
CA TYR A 181 13.70 -2.40 11.42
C TYR A 181 12.51 -1.81 10.69
N ALA A 182 12.53 -1.87 9.37
CA ALA A 182 11.40 -1.48 8.52
C ALA A 182 11.54 -2.12 7.14
N ASP A 183 10.58 -1.90 6.28
CA ASP A 183 10.58 -2.37 4.89
C ASP A 183 11.86 -1.93 4.17
N TYR A 184 12.66 -2.90 3.69
CA TYR A 184 13.95 -2.62 3.04
C TYR A 184 13.84 -1.56 1.93
N PRO A 185 12.85 -1.62 1.01
CA PRO A 185 12.77 -0.61 -0.05
C PRO A 185 12.49 0.81 0.47
N ILE A 186 11.75 0.93 1.59
CA ILE A 186 11.46 2.24 2.21
C ILE A 186 12.71 2.81 2.86
N LEU A 187 13.45 1.98 3.59
CA LEU A 187 14.72 2.38 4.19
C LEU A 187 15.73 2.83 3.11
N ALA A 188 15.92 1.99 2.10
CA ALA A 188 16.83 2.28 0.99
C ALA A 188 16.47 3.58 0.25
N HIS A 189 15.17 3.81 0.01
CA HIS A 189 14.68 5.04 -0.61
C HIS A 189 15.01 6.28 0.24
N ASN A 190 14.67 6.27 1.54
CA ASN A 190 14.91 7.40 2.44
C ASN A 190 16.40 7.73 2.57
N LEU A 191 17.26 6.72 2.68
CA LEU A 191 18.70 6.94 2.78
C LEU A 191 19.29 7.48 1.48
N LYS A 192 18.81 7.01 0.32
CA LYS A 192 19.20 7.55 -1.00
C LYS A 192 18.84 9.02 -1.16
N GLN A 193 17.76 9.51 -0.54
CA GLN A 193 17.38 10.93 -0.54
C GLN A 193 18.28 11.81 0.34
N GLY A 194 19.15 11.22 1.16
CA GLY A 194 20.07 11.94 2.02
C GLY A 194 19.45 12.60 3.26
N SER A 195 18.17 12.31 3.58
CA SER A 195 17.45 12.94 4.70
C SER A 195 17.97 12.52 6.07
N PHE A 196 18.72 11.41 6.16
CA PHE A 196 19.23 10.83 7.41
C PHE A 196 20.72 10.49 7.26
N PRO A 197 21.61 11.50 7.23
CA PRO A 197 23.03 11.33 6.87
C PRO A 197 23.81 10.48 7.88
N GLU A 198 23.37 10.41 9.13
CA GLU A 198 24.01 9.63 10.20
C GLU A 198 23.45 8.20 10.34
N VAL A 199 22.65 7.74 9.37
CA VAL A 199 22.11 6.38 9.31
C VAL A 199 22.75 5.61 8.16
N ARG A 200 23.01 4.33 8.38
CA ARG A 200 23.37 3.39 7.32
C ARG A 200 22.41 2.20 7.29
N LEU A 201 22.16 1.68 6.11
CA LEU A 201 21.54 0.39 5.90
C LEU A 201 22.60 -0.71 6.11
N VAL A 202 22.21 -1.81 6.72
CA VAL A 202 23.09 -2.97 6.95
C VAL A 202 22.90 -3.96 5.82
N GLU A 203 23.74 -3.88 4.79
CA GLU A 203 23.63 -4.71 3.58
C GLU A 203 23.88 -6.20 3.83
N THR A 204 24.59 -6.54 4.90
CA THR A 204 24.87 -7.93 5.28
C THR A 204 23.73 -8.59 6.04
N TYR A 205 22.74 -7.81 6.51
CA TYR A 205 21.60 -8.32 7.24
C TYR A 205 20.71 -9.18 6.34
N LYS A 206 20.35 -10.37 6.85
CA LYS A 206 19.43 -11.29 6.17
C LYS A 206 18.05 -11.16 6.81
N PRO A 207 17.03 -10.73 6.08
CA PRO A 207 15.69 -10.56 6.61
C PRO A 207 15.11 -11.89 7.14
N ALA A 208 14.55 -11.86 8.33
CA ALA A 208 13.84 -12.99 8.93
C ALA A 208 12.36 -13.02 8.51
N THR A 209 11.81 -11.85 8.19
CA THR A 209 10.41 -11.70 7.77
C THR A 209 10.36 -11.23 6.33
N VAL A 210 10.23 -12.18 5.40
CA VAL A 210 9.99 -11.90 3.98
C VAL A 210 8.52 -12.15 3.67
N GLY A 211 7.90 -11.25 2.93
CA GLY A 211 6.49 -11.39 2.59
C GLY A 211 6.11 -10.70 1.28
N THR A 212 4.91 -11.01 0.81
CA THR A 212 4.34 -10.40 -0.38
C THR A 212 3.45 -9.23 -0.02
N VAL A 213 3.63 -8.13 -0.71
CA VAL A 213 2.71 -6.98 -0.73
C VAL A 213 1.50 -7.32 -1.58
N ALA A 214 0.33 -7.05 -1.05
CA ALA A 214 -0.92 -7.19 -1.77
C ALA A 214 -1.92 -6.10 -1.37
N ILE A 215 -2.97 -5.92 -2.18
CA ILE A 215 -4.06 -4.99 -1.92
C ILE A 215 -5.06 -5.67 -0.99
N GLY A 216 -5.39 -5.02 0.14
CA GLY A 216 -6.36 -5.55 1.11
C GLY A 216 -7.79 -5.15 0.77
N VAL A 217 -8.73 -6.10 0.91
CA VAL A 217 -10.17 -5.89 0.80
C VAL A 217 -10.88 -6.54 1.99
N ARG A 218 -12.13 -6.17 2.28
CA ARG A 218 -12.90 -6.79 3.36
C ARG A 218 -12.99 -8.30 3.17
N LYS A 219 -12.98 -9.00 4.31
CA LYS A 219 -13.16 -10.45 4.33
C LYS A 219 -14.49 -10.82 3.66
N GLY A 220 -14.41 -11.74 2.70
CA GLY A 220 -15.58 -12.21 1.96
C GLY A 220 -16.02 -11.33 0.78
N ASP A 221 -15.41 -10.17 0.54
CA ASP A 221 -15.69 -9.33 -0.64
C ASP A 221 -15.01 -9.92 -1.89
N GLN A 222 -15.54 -11.06 -2.32
CA GLN A 222 -14.97 -11.81 -3.46
C GLN A 222 -15.17 -11.08 -4.79
N GLU A 223 -16.22 -10.26 -4.93
CA GLU A 223 -16.47 -9.50 -6.15
C GLU A 223 -15.39 -8.44 -6.37
N LEU A 224 -15.14 -7.60 -5.36
CA LEU A 224 -14.09 -6.57 -5.45
C LEU A 224 -12.71 -7.19 -5.62
N LYS A 225 -12.41 -8.25 -4.86
CA LYS A 225 -11.15 -8.99 -4.99
C LYS A 225 -10.94 -9.54 -6.40
N ALA A 226 -11.97 -10.15 -6.99
CA ALA A 226 -11.90 -10.70 -8.34
C ALA A 226 -11.67 -9.60 -9.39
N LYS A 227 -12.35 -8.44 -9.27
CA LYS A 227 -12.12 -7.27 -10.14
C LYS A 227 -10.69 -6.77 -10.05
N ILE A 228 -10.17 -6.62 -8.83
CA ILE A 228 -8.78 -6.18 -8.59
C ILE A 228 -7.79 -7.17 -9.22
N ASN A 229 -7.97 -8.48 -9.00
CA ASN A 229 -7.07 -9.50 -9.53
C ASN A 229 -7.10 -9.57 -11.06
N ALA A 230 -8.28 -9.50 -11.68
CA ALA A 230 -8.42 -9.49 -13.13
C ALA A 230 -7.69 -8.28 -13.75
N SER A 231 -7.86 -7.10 -13.17
CA SER A 231 -7.14 -5.90 -13.62
C SER A 231 -5.65 -6.01 -13.36
N LEU A 232 -5.23 -6.49 -12.20
CA LEU A 232 -3.80 -6.69 -11.88
C LEU A 232 -3.12 -7.65 -12.86
N ALA A 233 -3.80 -8.74 -13.26
CA ALA A 233 -3.29 -9.66 -14.27
C ALA A 233 -3.09 -8.97 -15.62
N LYS A 234 -4.06 -8.18 -16.10
CA LYS A 234 -3.94 -7.38 -17.33
C LYS A 234 -2.79 -6.35 -17.25
N LEU A 235 -2.65 -5.66 -16.10
CA LEU A 235 -1.58 -4.67 -15.91
C LEU A 235 -0.18 -5.32 -15.88
N LYS A 236 -0.09 -6.56 -15.42
CA LYS A 236 1.14 -7.38 -15.52
C LYS A 236 1.42 -7.75 -16.97
N GLU A 237 0.44 -8.29 -17.67
CA GLU A 237 0.57 -8.78 -19.04
C GLU A 237 0.94 -7.67 -20.03
N ASN A 238 0.30 -6.50 -19.93
CA ASN A 238 0.55 -5.36 -20.82
C ASN A 238 1.73 -4.48 -20.42
N GLY A 239 2.48 -4.85 -19.37
CA GLY A 239 3.67 -4.15 -18.89
C GLY A 239 3.38 -2.85 -18.11
N THR A 240 2.12 -2.52 -17.79
CA THR A 240 1.78 -1.31 -17.03
C THR A 240 2.32 -1.39 -15.60
N LEU A 241 2.20 -2.56 -14.94
CA LEU A 241 2.77 -2.75 -13.61
C LEU A 241 4.30 -2.56 -13.62
N ALA A 242 4.99 -3.10 -14.63
CA ALA A 242 6.45 -2.92 -14.76
C ALA A 242 6.81 -1.43 -14.88
N LYS A 243 6.08 -0.67 -15.71
CA LYS A 243 6.30 0.79 -15.84
C LYS A 243 6.07 1.55 -14.54
N ILE A 244 5.05 1.15 -13.75
CA ILE A 244 4.80 1.73 -12.43
C ILE A 244 5.96 1.41 -11.48
N LEU A 245 6.42 0.17 -11.44
CA LEU A 245 7.59 -0.24 -10.64
C LEU A 245 8.85 0.55 -11.03
N ASP A 246 9.12 0.67 -12.33
CA ASP A 246 10.27 1.43 -12.84
C ASP A 246 10.20 2.91 -12.49
N LYS A 247 9.02 3.54 -12.63
CA LYS A 247 8.78 4.95 -12.22
C LYS A 247 9.22 5.21 -10.78
N TRP A 248 8.99 4.25 -9.89
CA TRP A 248 9.29 4.37 -8.46
C TRP A 248 10.64 3.73 -8.06
N GLY A 249 11.45 3.31 -9.04
CA GLY A 249 12.79 2.76 -8.81
C GLY A 249 12.81 1.36 -8.21
N LEU A 250 11.72 0.61 -8.37
CA LEU A 250 11.54 -0.77 -7.87
C LEU A 250 11.51 -1.82 -8.99
N GLY A 251 11.74 -1.42 -10.24
CA GLY A 251 11.84 -2.32 -11.37
C GLY A 251 13.05 -3.25 -11.25
N GLY A 252 12.91 -4.49 -11.69
CA GLY A 252 14.00 -5.47 -11.76
C GLY A 252 14.46 -6.11 -10.44
N LYS A 253 13.84 -5.78 -9.29
CA LYS A 253 14.29 -6.28 -7.97
C LYS A 253 13.20 -6.96 -7.13
N GLY A 254 12.18 -7.56 -7.72
CA GLY A 254 11.13 -8.20 -6.91
C GLY A 254 9.83 -8.50 -7.64
N SER A 255 9.84 -8.49 -8.94
CA SER A 255 8.67 -8.89 -9.75
C SER A 255 8.66 -10.38 -10.05
#